data_b7fbe19d18512a732d97856b00c92a6d
#
_entry.id   b7fbe19d18512a732d97856b00c92a6d
#
_cell.length_a   1.000
_cell.length_b   1.000
_cell.length_c   1.000
_cell.angle_alpha   90.00
_cell.angle_beta   90.00
_cell.angle_gamma   90.00
#
_symmetry.space_group_name_H-M   'P 1'
#
loop_
_entity.id
_entity.type
_entity.pdbx_description
1 polymer ?
#
loop_
_entity_poly.entity_id
_entity_poly.type
_entity_poly.pdbx_seq_one_letter_code
_entity_poly.pdbx_strand_id
1 'polypeptide(L)'
;IGQGLTVGPLIKRLAKNEKVTLIEREFIDSDLADKDMVFIATDKSETNQAIHDLAREQKVLVNVVDNTPLCQFITPSIVDRSPIIIAMSSGGVAPVLLRYLRQKLETVLPANLSKLGAFSEKFREKVKQTLNGVTARRYFWEDVLDGDIAEMVEKGQDSKADAAFETALTAAAENNQVQGQVYLVGAGPGDPDLLTFRALRLMQKADVVVYDRLVSPQILELVRRDAEKIYVGKAKSNH
;
A
#
# COMPACT_ATOMS: atom_id res chain seq x y z
N ILE A 1 27.38 -16.63 -0.01
CA ILE A 1 27.78 -15.73 1.11
C ILE A 1 29.28 -15.63 1.06
N GLY A 2 29.80 -14.41 0.83
CA GLY A 2 31.21 -14.18 0.54
C GLY A 2 32.19 -14.57 1.64
N GLN A 3 33.42 -14.91 1.23
CA GLN A 3 34.54 -15.10 2.13
C GLN A 3 34.80 -13.81 2.95
N GLY A 4 34.92 -13.96 4.27
CA GLY A 4 35.35 -12.88 5.17
C GLY A 4 34.25 -12.03 5.79
N LEU A 5 32.97 -12.22 5.44
CA LEU A 5 31.87 -11.49 6.08
C LEU A 5 31.37 -12.23 7.32
N THR A 6 31.40 -11.56 8.44
CA THR A 6 30.79 -12.06 9.66
C THR A 6 29.27 -12.08 9.52
N VAL A 7 28.66 -13.25 9.60
CA VAL A 7 27.20 -13.40 9.57
C VAL A 7 26.58 -12.64 10.73
N GLY A 8 25.70 -11.69 10.43
CA GLY A 8 25.09 -10.84 11.43
C GLY A 8 24.22 -11.62 12.43
N PRO A 9 24.05 -11.10 13.67
CA PRO A 9 23.31 -11.79 14.74
C PRO A 9 21.89 -12.17 14.37
N LEU A 10 21.23 -11.35 13.53
CA LEU A 10 19.85 -11.58 13.07
C LEU A 10 19.77 -12.83 12.20
N ILE A 11 20.67 -12.99 11.23
CA ILE A 11 20.68 -14.16 10.33
C ILE A 11 20.95 -15.44 11.13
N LYS A 12 21.90 -15.41 12.07
CA LYS A 12 22.16 -16.54 12.98
C LYS A 12 20.93 -16.93 13.80
N ARG A 13 20.18 -15.94 14.30
CA ARG A 13 18.93 -16.18 15.03
C ARG A 13 17.84 -16.78 14.14
N LEU A 14 17.69 -16.27 12.91
CA LEU A 14 16.72 -16.79 11.95
C LEU A 14 17.07 -18.22 11.51
N ALA A 15 18.34 -18.52 11.32
CA ALA A 15 18.81 -19.87 11.00
C ALA A 15 18.52 -20.87 12.13
N LYS A 16 18.69 -20.47 13.41
CA LYS A 16 18.31 -21.30 14.56
C LYS A 16 16.83 -21.65 14.63
N ASN A 17 15.99 -20.78 14.09
CA ASN A 17 14.52 -20.97 14.05
C ASN A 17 14.05 -21.63 12.75
N GLU A 18 14.94 -22.24 11.96
CA GLU A 18 14.67 -22.93 10.68
C GLU A 18 13.98 -22.06 9.60
N LYS A 19 13.93 -20.73 9.81
CA LYS A 19 13.37 -19.79 8.83
C LYS A 19 14.34 -19.43 7.72
N VAL A 20 15.63 -19.71 7.89
CA VAL A 20 16.71 -19.43 6.95
C VAL A 20 17.70 -20.57 7.01
N THR A 21 18.10 -21.06 5.84
CA THR A 21 19.23 -21.99 5.71
C THR A 21 20.50 -21.19 5.53
N LEU A 22 21.42 -21.28 6.50
CA LEU A 22 22.72 -20.65 6.43
C LEU A 22 23.75 -21.63 5.86
N ILE A 23 24.39 -21.24 4.76
CA ILE A 23 25.44 -22.02 4.10
C ILE A 23 26.71 -21.17 4.07
N GLU A 24 27.72 -21.59 4.85
CA GLU A 24 28.99 -20.86 5.00
C GLU A 24 30.05 -21.41 4.04
N ARG A 25 29.94 -21.08 2.78
CA ARG A 25 30.89 -21.40 1.70
C ARG A 25 30.79 -20.39 0.55
N GLU A 26 31.67 -20.46 -0.39
CA GLU A 26 31.55 -19.70 -1.64
C GLU A 26 30.30 -20.12 -2.45
N PHE A 27 29.81 -19.17 -3.25
CA PHE A 27 28.75 -19.40 -4.19
C PHE A 27 29.14 -20.45 -5.23
N ILE A 28 28.20 -21.30 -5.59
CA ILE A 28 28.28 -22.22 -6.74
C ILE A 28 27.02 -22.11 -7.58
N ASP A 29 27.11 -22.40 -8.86
CA ASP A 29 26.04 -22.19 -9.85
C ASP A 29 24.72 -22.88 -9.46
N SER A 30 24.82 -24.04 -8.81
CA SER A 30 23.64 -24.76 -8.32
C SER A 30 22.89 -24.08 -7.18
N ASP A 31 23.43 -23.02 -6.58
CA ASP A 31 22.72 -22.24 -5.55
C ASP A 31 21.53 -21.46 -6.10
N LEU A 32 21.52 -21.21 -7.41
CA LEU A 32 20.39 -20.57 -8.09
C LEU A 32 19.31 -21.55 -8.53
N ALA A 33 19.56 -22.85 -8.47
CA ALA A 33 18.57 -23.84 -8.87
C ALA A 33 17.32 -23.74 -8.00
N ASP A 34 16.15 -23.70 -8.63
CA ASP A 34 14.83 -23.59 -8.00
C ASP A 34 14.66 -22.34 -7.12
N LYS A 35 15.32 -21.23 -7.48
CA LYS A 35 15.15 -19.96 -6.78
C LYS A 35 14.35 -18.98 -7.63
N ASP A 36 13.42 -18.26 -6.99
CA ASP A 36 12.63 -17.21 -7.63
C ASP A 36 13.39 -15.88 -7.71
N MET A 37 14.24 -15.61 -6.70
CA MET A 37 15.01 -14.37 -6.63
C MET A 37 16.34 -14.53 -5.89
N VAL A 38 17.29 -13.65 -6.24
CA VAL A 38 18.60 -13.58 -5.60
C VAL A 38 18.97 -12.14 -5.24
N PHE A 39 19.52 -11.97 -4.04
CA PHE A 39 20.20 -10.75 -3.60
C PHE A 39 21.70 -11.01 -3.59
N ILE A 40 22.44 -10.23 -4.34
CA ILE A 40 23.88 -10.34 -4.46
C ILE A 40 24.52 -9.20 -3.69
N ALA A 41 25.29 -9.52 -2.66
CA ALA A 41 25.92 -8.54 -1.76
C ALA A 41 27.35 -8.98 -1.44
N THR A 42 28.18 -9.17 -2.46
CA THR A 42 29.62 -9.44 -2.27
C THR A 42 30.42 -8.16 -2.50
N ASP A 43 31.64 -8.12 -2.01
CA ASP A 43 32.61 -7.04 -2.18
C ASP A 43 33.34 -7.08 -3.54
N LYS A 44 33.15 -8.15 -4.32
CA LYS A 44 33.81 -8.35 -5.63
C LYS A 44 32.86 -8.08 -6.78
N SER A 45 33.08 -6.99 -7.51
CA SER A 45 32.26 -6.61 -8.67
C SER A 45 32.20 -7.68 -9.75
N GLU A 46 33.31 -8.39 -10.02
CA GLU A 46 33.37 -9.47 -11.01
C GLU A 46 32.47 -10.65 -10.60
N THR A 47 32.50 -11.03 -9.32
CA THR A 47 31.64 -12.08 -8.78
C THR A 47 30.15 -11.65 -8.86
N ASN A 48 29.85 -10.41 -8.51
CA ASN A 48 28.49 -9.88 -8.61
C ASN A 48 27.97 -9.92 -10.04
N GLN A 49 28.81 -9.56 -11.02
CA GLN A 49 28.46 -9.61 -12.44
C GLN A 49 28.23 -11.07 -12.92
N ALA A 50 29.13 -11.97 -12.57
CA ALA A 50 29.02 -13.37 -12.97
C ALA A 50 27.74 -14.04 -12.42
N ILE A 51 27.42 -13.81 -11.13
CA ILE A 51 26.18 -14.32 -10.52
C ILE A 51 24.95 -13.66 -11.15
N HIS A 52 25.01 -12.36 -11.45
CA HIS A 52 23.94 -11.65 -12.15
C HIS A 52 23.65 -12.31 -13.49
N ASP A 53 24.67 -12.52 -14.33
CA ASP A 53 24.51 -13.04 -15.68
C ASP A 53 23.93 -14.47 -15.66
N LEU A 54 24.44 -15.31 -14.78
CA LEU A 54 23.93 -16.66 -14.56
C LEU A 54 22.46 -16.66 -14.09
N ALA A 55 22.12 -15.78 -13.13
CA ALA A 55 20.76 -15.66 -12.65
C ALA A 55 19.79 -15.19 -13.74
N ARG A 56 20.25 -14.28 -14.62
CA ARG A 56 19.49 -13.82 -15.81
C ARG A 56 19.22 -14.97 -16.79
N GLU A 57 20.20 -15.80 -17.05
CA GLU A 57 20.05 -16.98 -17.93
C GLU A 57 19.03 -17.97 -17.34
N GLN A 58 19.04 -18.16 -16.03
CA GLN A 58 18.12 -19.04 -15.32
C GLN A 58 16.75 -18.40 -15.02
N LYS A 59 16.52 -17.14 -15.44
CA LYS A 59 15.28 -16.37 -15.20
C LYS A 59 14.98 -16.13 -13.70
N VAL A 60 16.00 -16.09 -12.88
CA VAL A 60 15.92 -15.71 -11.47
C VAL A 60 15.95 -14.20 -11.36
N LEU A 61 15.04 -13.61 -10.57
CA LEU A 61 15.03 -12.16 -10.33
C LEU A 61 16.26 -11.71 -9.55
N VAL A 62 16.95 -10.67 -10.00
CA VAL A 62 18.24 -10.22 -9.46
C VAL A 62 18.15 -8.84 -8.83
N ASN A 63 18.71 -8.73 -7.63
CA ASN A 63 19.09 -7.46 -7.03
C ASN A 63 20.58 -7.52 -6.64
N VAL A 64 21.37 -6.60 -7.14
CA VAL A 64 22.78 -6.42 -6.74
C VAL A 64 22.87 -5.20 -5.84
N VAL A 65 23.25 -5.42 -4.60
CA VAL A 65 23.34 -4.34 -3.58
C VAL A 65 24.35 -3.28 -4.04
N ASP A 66 23.94 -2.01 -3.91
CA ASP A 66 24.70 -0.83 -4.31
C ASP A 66 25.07 -0.75 -5.80
N ASN A 67 24.42 -1.56 -6.66
CA ASN A 67 24.63 -1.54 -8.11
C ASN A 67 23.29 -1.56 -8.86
N THR A 68 22.63 -0.41 -8.92
CA THR A 68 21.31 -0.24 -9.56
C THR A 68 21.24 -0.73 -11.02
N PRO A 69 22.25 -0.52 -11.89
CA PRO A 69 22.22 -1.02 -13.27
C PRO A 69 22.09 -2.55 -13.39
N LEU A 70 22.54 -3.30 -12.40
CA LEU A 70 22.43 -4.76 -12.38
C LEU A 70 21.17 -5.25 -11.66
N CYS A 71 20.28 -4.35 -11.22
CA CYS A 71 19.07 -4.71 -10.52
C CYS A 71 17.87 -4.83 -11.46
N GLN A 72 17.13 -5.93 -11.39
CA GLN A 72 15.81 -6.06 -12.02
C GLN A 72 14.69 -5.52 -11.12
N PHE A 73 14.93 -5.46 -9.83
CA PHE A 73 14.02 -4.86 -8.85
C PHE A 73 14.84 -4.16 -7.77
N ILE A 74 14.23 -3.18 -7.12
CA ILE A 74 14.84 -2.44 -6.01
C ILE A 74 14.06 -2.72 -4.74
N THR A 75 14.75 -3.00 -3.65
CA THR A 75 14.13 -3.15 -2.33
C THR A 75 13.53 -1.81 -1.90
N PRO A 76 12.20 -1.74 -1.66
CA PRO A 76 11.57 -0.50 -1.27
C PRO A 76 11.89 -0.13 0.20
N SER A 77 11.71 1.14 0.53
CA SER A 77 11.63 1.57 1.91
C SER A 77 10.27 1.21 2.48
N ILE A 78 10.23 0.47 3.57
CA ILE A 78 8.99 -0.12 4.11
C ILE A 78 8.61 0.51 5.44
N VAL A 79 7.33 0.87 5.58
CA VAL A 79 6.65 1.11 6.86
C VAL A 79 5.72 -0.06 7.10
N ASP A 80 6.04 -0.85 8.12
CA ASP A 80 5.27 -2.06 8.47
C ASP A 80 4.32 -1.76 9.64
N ARG A 81 3.03 -1.96 9.39
CA ARG A 81 1.92 -1.96 10.34
C ARG A 81 1.07 -3.20 10.14
N SER A 82 1.74 -4.36 9.96
CA SER A 82 1.08 -5.61 9.58
C SER A 82 -0.30 -5.78 10.19
N PRO A 83 -1.32 -6.17 9.38
CA PRO A 83 -1.22 -6.65 7.99
C PRO A 83 -1.08 -5.54 6.93
N ILE A 84 -1.00 -4.26 7.30
CA ILE A 84 -0.86 -3.14 6.38
C ILE A 84 0.62 -2.84 6.19
N ILE A 85 1.06 -2.83 4.93
CA ILE A 85 2.45 -2.52 4.55
C ILE A 85 2.44 -1.37 3.54
N ILE A 86 3.26 -0.34 3.79
CA ILE A 86 3.48 0.75 2.86
C ILE A 86 4.90 0.63 2.33
N ALA A 87 5.03 0.46 1.03
CA ALA A 87 6.30 0.35 0.33
C ALA A 87 6.52 1.54 -0.59
N MET A 88 7.69 2.18 -0.48
CA MET A 88 8.06 3.35 -1.27
C MET A 88 9.34 3.07 -2.03
N SER A 89 9.36 3.41 -3.32
CA SER A 89 10.55 3.28 -4.17
C SER A 89 10.80 4.54 -4.97
N SER A 90 12.06 4.86 -5.19
CA SER A 90 12.51 5.89 -6.13
C SER A 90 13.29 5.29 -7.31
N GLY A 91 13.19 3.97 -7.52
CA GLY A 91 14.00 3.30 -8.53
C GLY A 91 15.52 3.36 -8.26
N GLY A 92 15.92 3.56 -7.00
CA GLY A 92 17.34 3.72 -6.62
C GLY A 92 17.88 5.15 -6.74
N VAL A 93 17.10 6.12 -7.27
CA VAL A 93 17.60 7.48 -7.57
C VAL A 93 17.73 8.35 -6.30
N ALA A 94 16.82 8.22 -5.33
CA ALA A 94 16.75 9.15 -4.20
C ALA A 94 16.57 8.45 -2.84
N PRO A 95 17.54 7.66 -2.35
CA PRO A 95 17.41 6.91 -1.11
C PRO A 95 17.27 7.81 0.13
N VAL A 96 17.87 8.99 0.13
CA VAL A 96 17.76 9.96 1.23
C VAL A 96 16.34 10.53 1.31
N LEU A 97 15.72 10.83 0.17
CA LEU A 97 14.33 11.30 0.12
C LEU A 97 13.36 10.22 0.63
N LEU A 98 13.59 8.96 0.28
CA LEU A 98 12.77 7.85 0.79
C LEU A 98 12.91 7.69 2.30
N ARG A 99 14.11 7.89 2.88
CA ARG A 99 14.31 7.88 4.33
C ARG A 99 13.53 9.01 5.01
N TYR A 100 13.56 10.21 4.43
CA TYR A 100 12.79 11.36 4.91
C TYR A 100 11.28 11.10 4.86
N LEU A 101 10.77 10.59 3.72
CA LEU A 101 9.35 10.25 3.57
C LEU A 101 8.93 9.14 4.54
N ARG A 102 9.75 8.12 4.73
CA ARG A 102 9.50 7.08 5.73
C ARG A 102 9.35 7.69 7.12
N GLN A 103 10.28 8.55 7.53
CA GLN A 103 10.21 9.22 8.83
C GLN A 103 8.91 10.02 8.99
N LYS A 104 8.47 10.73 7.94
CA LYS A 104 7.19 11.45 7.95
C LYS A 104 6.00 10.48 8.10
N LEU A 105 5.97 9.40 7.34
CA LEU A 105 4.90 8.41 7.44
C LEU A 105 4.86 7.73 8.82
N GLU A 106 6.02 7.42 9.41
CA GLU A 106 6.09 6.85 10.77
C GLU A 106 5.48 7.78 11.83
N THR A 107 5.50 9.11 11.61
CA THR A 107 4.89 10.08 12.53
C THR A 107 3.38 10.28 12.30
N VAL A 108 2.90 10.03 11.08
CA VAL A 108 1.48 10.23 10.70
C VAL A 108 0.67 8.94 10.91
N LEU A 109 1.27 7.79 10.63
CA LEU A 109 0.60 6.51 10.72
C LEU A 109 0.64 5.97 12.15
N PRO A 110 -0.51 5.86 12.84
CA PRO A 110 -0.53 5.38 14.20
C PRO A 110 -0.03 3.94 14.33
N ALA A 111 0.60 3.63 15.45
CA ALA A 111 1.12 2.29 15.71
C ALA A 111 0.00 1.23 15.81
N ASN A 112 -1.20 1.66 16.19
CA ASN A 112 -2.38 0.80 16.35
C ASN A 112 -3.12 0.51 15.03
N LEU A 113 -2.66 1.03 13.89
CA LEU A 113 -3.22 0.72 12.56
C LEU A 113 -3.23 -0.79 12.28
N SER A 114 -2.28 -1.54 12.85
CA SER A 114 -2.25 -3.00 12.80
C SER A 114 -3.51 -3.64 13.41
N LYS A 115 -4.07 -3.06 14.48
CA LYS A 115 -5.30 -3.57 15.11
C LYS A 115 -6.50 -3.42 14.19
N LEU A 116 -6.63 -2.27 13.52
CA LEU A 116 -7.67 -2.05 12.51
C LEU A 116 -7.52 -2.99 11.32
N GLY A 117 -6.30 -3.25 10.88
CA GLY A 117 -6.03 -4.23 9.84
C GLY A 117 -6.45 -5.65 10.24
N ALA A 118 -6.07 -6.11 11.43
CA ALA A 118 -6.45 -7.42 11.97
C ALA A 118 -7.98 -7.53 12.19
N PHE A 119 -8.61 -6.46 12.67
CA PHE A 119 -10.06 -6.38 12.80
C PHE A 119 -10.76 -6.51 11.45
N SER A 120 -10.27 -5.82 10.43
CA SER A 120 -10.82 -5.89 9.08
C SER A 120 -10.66 -7.30 8.49
N GLU A 121 -9.53 -7.95 8.69
CA GLU A 121 -9.28 -9.32 8.26
C GLU A 121 -10.24 -10.31 8.93
N LYS A 122 -10.45 -10.19 10.25
CA LYS A 122 -11.36 -11.01 11.03
C LYS A 122 -12.78 -11.03 10.46
N PHE A 123 -13.29 -9.88 10.03
CA PHE A 123 -14.68 -9.76 9.58
C PHE A 123 -14.86 -9.75 8.06
N ARG A 124 -13.78 -9.80 7.28
CA ARG A 124 -13.82 -9.67 5.83
C ARG A 124 -14.77 -10.65 5.14
N GLU A 125 -14.67 -11.93 5.47
CA GLU A 125 -15.51 -12.95 4.84
C GLU A 125 -16.97 -12.84 5.27
N LYS A 126 -17.24 -12.46 6.50
CA LYS A 126 -18.61 -12.22 6.98
C LYS A 126 -19.27 -11.07 6.23
N VAL A 127 -18.59 -9.93 6.06
CA VAL A 127 -19.11 -8.80 5.27
C VAL A 127 -19.36 -9.21 3.82
N LYS A 128 -18.47 -10.02 3.24
CA LYS A 128 -18.61 -10.50 1.86
C LYS A 128 -19.83 -11.42 1.67
N GLN A 129 -20.18 -12.20 2.68
CA GLN A 129 -21.33 -13.08 2.67
C GLN A 129 -22.64 -12.34 2.96
N THR A 130 -22.58 -11.28 3.76
CA THR A 130 -23.78 -10.54 4.23
C THR A 130 -24.18 -9.42 3.26
N LEU A 131 -23.20 -8.67 2.72
CA LEU A 131 -23.48 -7.52 1.86
C LEU A 131 -23.24 -7.84 0.38
N ASN A 132 -24.26 -7.62 -0.44
CA ASN A 132 -24.18 -7.82 -1.88
C ASN A 132 -23.59 -6.60 -2.60
N GLY A 133 -22.65 -6.84 -3.50
CA GLY A 133 -22.02 -5.81 -4.32
C GLY A 133 -20.77 -5.16 -3.68
N VAL A 134 -19.85 -4.71 -4.52
CA VAL A 134 -18.58 -4.10 -4.10
C VAL A 134 -18.82 -2.75 -3.44
N THR A 135 -19.74 -1.96 -3.98
CA THR A 135 -20.06 -0.61 -3.49
C THR A 135 -20.64 -0.62 -2.08
N ALA A 136 -21.63 -1.51 -1.80
CA ALA A 136 -22.22 -1.62 -0.46
C ALA A 136 -21.17 -2.02 0.59
N ARG A 137 -20.32 -2.99 0.27
CA ARG A 137 -19.21 -3.41 1.15
C ARG A 137 -18.20 -2.31 1.39
N ARG A 138 -17.89 -1.51 0.37
CA ARG A 138 -16.98 -0.38 0.50
C ARG A 138 -17.54 0.68 1.44
N TYR A 139 -18.77 1.14 1.23
CA TYR A 139 -19.39 2.13 2.10
C TYR A 139 -19.48 1.64 3.54
N PHE A 140 -19.87 0.40 3.74
CA PHE A 140 -19.89 -0.18 5.08
C PHE A 140 -18.51 -0.12 5.76
N TRP A 141 -17.43 -0.49 5.05
CA TRP A 141 -16.09 -0.42 5.60
C TRP A 141 -15.61 1.02 5.81
N GLU A 142 -15.95 1.94 4.94
CA GLU A 142 -15.66 3.36 5.12
C GLU A 142 -16.30 3.90 6.41
N ASP A 143 -17.57 3.57 6.65
CA ASP A 143 -18.28 3.97 7.87
C ASP A 143 -17.68 3.32 9.13
N VAL A 144 -17.30 2.05 9.07
CA VAL A 144 -16.64 1.34 10.18
C VAL A 144 -15.27 1.97 10.50
N LEU A 145 -14.47 2.29 9.48
CA LEU A 145 -13.11 2.80 9.65
C LEU A 145 -13.06 4.30 10.01
N ASP A 146 -14.06 5.08 9.64
CA ASP A 146 -14.19 6.50 9.95
C ASP A 146 -15.04 6.76 11.23
N GLY A 147 -15.63 5.71 11.82
CA GLY A 147 -16.61 5.81 12.91
C GLY A 147 -16.11 5.31 14.27
N ASP A 148 -17.05 5.24 15.20
CA ASP A 148 -16.82 4.87 16.63
C ASP A 148 -16.23 3.45 16.76
N ILE A 149 -16.52 2.55 15.83
CA ILE A 149 -15.99 1.18 15.85
C ILE A 149 -14.47 1.18 15.74
N ALA A 150 -13.91 1.98 14.82
CA ALA A 150 -12.48 2.14 14.70
C ALA A 150 -11.84 2.67 15.98
N GLU A 151 -12.45 3.66 16.63
CA GLU A 151 -11.97 4.18 17.92
C GLU A 151 -12.00 3.10 19.03
N MET A 152 -13.03 2.25 19.08
CA MET A 152 -13.10 1.15 20.04
C MET A 152 -11.96 0.15 19.83
N VAL A 153 -11.67 -0.22 18.57
CA VAL A 153 -10.54 -1.10 18.20
C VAL A 153 -9.21 -0.48 18.61
N GLU A 154 -9.00 0.79 18.33
CA GLU A 154 -7.78 1.51 18.69
C GLU A 154 -7.56 1.57 20.20
N LYS A 155 -8.63 1.76 20.97
CA LYS A 155 -8.63 1.76 22.43
C LYS A 155 -8.52 0.36 23.06
N GLY A 156 -8.50 -0.71 22.23
CA GLY A 156 -8.43 -2.10 22.70
C GLY A 156 -9.73 -2.61 23.36
N GLN A 157 -10.88 -2.02 23.01
CA GLN A 157 -12.20 -2.43 23.50
C GLN A 157 -12.81 -3.50 22.57
N ASP A 158 -12.08 -4.58 22.34
CA ASP A 158 -12.36 -5.56 21.27
C ASP A 158 -13.79 -6.13 21.33
N SER A 159 -14.26 -6.53 22.53
CA SER A 159 -15.62 -7.09 22.68
C SER A 159 -16.72 -6.07 22.34
N LYS A 160 -16.51 -4.79 22.66
CA LYS A 160 -17.46 -3.72 22.31
C LYS A 160 -17.43 -3.43 20.81
N ALA A 161 -16.23 -3.39 20.23
CA ALA A 161 -16.06 -3.20 18.80
C ALA A 161 -16.72 -4.32 18.01
N ASP A 162 -16.54 -5.59 18.44
CA ASP A 162 -17.18 -6.75 17.82
C ASP A 162 -18.72 -6.64 17.87
N ALA A 163 -19.28 -6.31 19.02
CA ALA A 163 -20.73 -6.18 19.18
C ALA A 163 -21.33 -5.02 18.36
N ALA A 164 -20.65 -3.87 18.37
CA ALA A 164 -21.04 -2.72 17.55
C ALA A 164 -20.97 -3.01 16.05
N PHE A 165 -19.92 -3.72 15.63
CA PHE A 165 -19.75 -4.15 14.24
C PHE A 165 -20.87 -5.09 13.78
N GLU A 166 -21.22 -6.09 14.58
CA GLU A 166 -22.30 -7.03 14.27
C GLU A 166 -23.66 -6.31 14.13
N THR A 167 -23.92 -5.36 15.02
CA THR A 167 -25.13 -4.53 14.96
C THR A 167 -25.16 -3.69 13.68
N ALA A 168 -24.04 -3.03 13.36
CA ALA A 168 -23.91 -2.21 12.15
C ALA A 168 -24.06 -3.07 10.86
N LEU A 169 -23.46 -4.26 10.84
CA LEU A 169 -23.55 -5.17 9.70
C LEU A 169 -24.97 -5.66 9.45
N THR A 170 -25.70 -5.99 10.52
CA THR A 170 -27.09 -6.40 10.45
C THR A 170 -27.96 -5.26 9.91
N ALA A 171 -27.79 -4.04 10.45
CA ALA A 171 -28.51 -2.87 9.98
C ALA A 171 -28.21 -2.54 8.51
N ALA A 172 -26.95 -2.69 8.08
CA ALA A 172 -26.56 -2.48 6.68
C ALA A 172 -27.16 -3.53 5.73
N ALA A 173 -27.34 -4.77 6.18
CA ALA A 173 -27.98 -5.84 5.42
C ALA A 173 -29.49 -5.61 5.25
N GLU A 174 -30.15 -5.08 6.27
CA GLU A 174 -31.57 -4.76 6.26
C GLU A 174 -31.87 -3.51 5.41
N ASN A 175 -31.00 -2.49 5.49
CA ASN A 175 -31.07 -1.25 4.71
C ASN A 175 -30.38 -1.38 3.33
N ASN A 176 -30.91 -2.22 2.47
CA ASN A 176 -30.34 -2.54 1.14
C ASN A 176 -30.35 -1.36 0.14
N GLN A 177 -30.58 -0.13 0.59
CA GLN A 177 -30.58 1.08 -0.22
C GLN A 177 -29.39 1.97 0.16
N VAL A 178 -28.35 1.92 -0.65
CA VAL A 178 -27.33 2.97 -0.65
C VAL A 178 -28.01 4.27 -1.09
N GLN A 179 -28.28 5.18 -0.15
CA GLN A 179 -28.77 6.52 -0.50
C GLN A 179 -27.65 7.26 -1.23
N GLY A 180 -27.85 7.52 -2.51
CA GLY A 180 -26.95 8.36 -3.30
C GLY A 180 -26.97 9.79 -2.73
N GLN A 181 -25.78 10.38 -2.59
CA GLN A 181 -25.61 11.77 -2.16
C GLN A 181 -24.93 12.56 -3.28
N VAL A 182 -25.37 13.80 -3.46
CA VAL A 182 -24.78 14.72 -4.41
C VAL A 182 -24.21 15.92 -3.68
N TYR A 183 -22.94 16.20 -3.93
CA TYR A 183 -22.24 17.34 -3.35
C TYR A 183 -21.80 18.31 -4.44
N LEU A 184 -22.10 19.58 -4.22
CA LEU A 184 -21.52 20.67 -5.01
C LEU A 184 -20.19 21.08 -4.36
N VAL A 185 -19.12 20.91 -5.09
CA VAL A 185 -17.74 21.11 -4.58
C VAL A 185 -17.05 22.22 -5.35
N GLY A 186 -16.59 23.26 -4.66
CA GLY A 186 -15.74 24.29 -5.26
C GLY A 186 -14.31 23.79 -5.47
N ALA A 187 -13.82 23.87 -6.71
CA ALA A 187 -12.48 23.42 -7.08
C ALA A 187 -11.38 24.51 -6.89
N GLY A 188 -11.73 25.66 -6.33
CA GLY A 188 -10.77 26.76 -6.16
C GLY A 188 -10.26 27.34 -7.49
N PRO A 189 -9.17 28.15 -7.46
CA PRO A 189 -8.61 28.80 -8.65
C PRO A 189 -7.75 27.87 -9.52
N GLY A 190 -7.63 26.60 -9.16
CA GLY A 190 -6.85 25.60 -9.94
C GLY A 190 -5.62 25.05 -9.22
N ASP A 191 -5.20 25.69 -8.13
CA ASP A 191 -4.11 25.22 -7.27
C ASP A 191 -4.64 24.19 -6.24
N PRO A 192 -4.10 22.96 -6.23
CA PRO A 192 -4.49 21.92 -5.27
C PRO A 192 -4.34 22.31 -3.81
N ASP A 193 -3.35 23.14 -3.47
CA ASP A 193 -3.08 23.58 -2.10
C ASP A 193 -4.17 24.53 -1.56
N LEU A 194 -4.99 25.07 -2.44
CA LEU A 194 -6.13 25.93 -2.08
C LEU A 194 -7.46 25.19 -1.97
N LEU A 195 -7.45 23.87 -2.11
CA LEU A 195 -8.63 23.05 -1.82
C LEU A 195 -8.89 22.99 -0.33
N THR A 196 -10.17 23.05 0.04
CA THR A 196 -10.55 22.75 1.42
C THR A 196 -10.38 21.26 1.69
N PHE A 197 -10.01 20.89 2.92
CA PHE A 197 -9.96 19.47 3.32
C PHE A 197 -11.29 18.74 3.12
N ARG A 198 -12.42 19.44 3.23
CA ARG A 198 -13.73 18.85 2.96
C ARG A 198 -13.89 18.52 1.46
N ALA A 199 -13.51 19.43 0.57
CA ALA A 199 -13.54 19.21 -0.86
C ALA A 199 -12.71 17.97 -1.24
N LEU A 200 -11.46 17.90 -0.76
CA LEU A 200 -10.56 16.79 -0.97
C LEU A 200 -11.18 15.45 -0.51
N ARG A 201 -11.70 15.40 0.73
CA ARG A 201 -12.34 14.18 1.25
C ARG A 201 -13.55 13.74 0.42
N LEU A 202 -14.40 14.67 -0.01
CA LEU A 202 -15.55 14.36 -0.85
C LEU A 202 -15.14 13.84 -2.22
N MET A 203 -14.12 14.44 -2.84
CA MET A 203 -13.56 13.98 -4.12
C MET A 203 -12.93 12.58 -4.01
N GLN A 204 -12.28 12.28 -2.89
CA GLN A 204 -11.67 10.96 -2.64
C GLN A 204 -12.70 9.86 -2.31
N LYS A 205 -13.92 10.23 -1.87
CA LYS A 205 -15.02 9.29 -1.61
C LYS A 205 -16.02 9.18 -2.79
N ALA A 206 -15.99 10.10 -3.75
CA ALA A 206 -16.94 10.15 -4.84
C ALA A 206 -16.87 8.89 -5.75
N ASP A 207 -18.02 8.36 -6.13
CA ASP A 207 -18.13 7.33 -7.17
C ASP A 207 -18.12 7.92 -8.57
N VAL A 208 -18.73 9.10 -8.70
CA VAL A 208 -18.83 9.86 -9.95
C VAL A 208 -18.46 11.31 -9.67
N VAL A 209 -17.62 11.87 -10.53
CA VAL A 209 -17.29 13.30 -10.52
C VAL A 209 -17.69 13.91 -11.84
N VAL A 210 -18.63 14.86 -11.77
CA VAL A 210 -19.06 15.65 -12.93
C VAL A 210 -18.30 16.97 -12.90
N TYR A 211 -17.62 17.30 -13.99
CA TYR A 211 -16.73 18.47 -14.04
C TYR A 211 -16.79 19.18 -15.38
N ASP A 212 -16.39 20.44 -15.40
CA ASP A 212 -16.28 21.25 -16.61
C ASP A 212 -14.84 21.69 -16.90
N ARG A 213 -14.68 22.56 -17.88
CA ARG A 213 -13.38 23.07 -18.34
C ARG A 213 -12.62 23.90 -17.29
N LEU A 214 -13.29 24.41 -16.26
CA LEU A 214 -12.70 25.30 -15.27
C LEU A 214 -11.87 24.54 -14.21
N VAL A 215 -12.10 23.24 -14.07
CA VAL A 215 -11.35 22.41 -13.12
C VAL A 215 -9.99 22.05 -13.72
N SER A 216 -8.91 22.35 -12.98
CA SER A 216 -7.56 22.03 -13.43
C SER A 216 -7.28 20.51 -13.44
N PRO A 217 -6.42 20.01 -14.36
CA PRO A 217 -6.01 18.61 -14.36
C PRO A 217 -5.42 18.14 -13.03
N GLN A 218 -4.64 18.98 -12.36
CA GLN A 218 -4.03 18.69 -11.06
C GLN A 218 -5.07 18.41 -9.97
N ILE A 219 -6.20 19.15 -9.97
CA ILE A 219 -7.30 18.89 -9.05
C ILE A 219 -8.01 17.60 -9.40
N LEU A 220 -8.21 17.29 -10.70
CA LEU A 220 -8.81 16.02 -11.13
C LEU A 220 -7.96 14.79 -10.81
N GLU A 221 -6.65 14.93 -10.66
CA GLU A 221 -5.76 13.87 -10.19
C GLU A 221 -5.96 13.50 -8.72
N LEU A 222 -6.51 14.42 -7.91
CA LEU A 222 -6.83 14.17 -6.50
C LEU A 222 -8.15 13.39 -6.32
N VAL A 223 -8.95 13.29 -7.35
CA VAL A 223 -10.16 12.44 -7.34
C VAL A 223 -9.74 10.98 -7.20
N ARG A 224 -10.54 10.20 -6.46
CA ARG A 224 -10.34 8.76 -6.34
C ARG A 224 -10.10 8.12 -7.72
N ARG A 225 -9.08 7.27 -7.81
CA ARG A 225 -8.57 6.77 -9.09
C ARG A 225 -9.62 5.98 -9.91
N ASP A 226 -10.49 5.25 -9.22
CA ASP A 226 -11.55 4.40 -9.80
C ASP A 226 -12.91 5.10 -9.88
N ALA A 227 -13.01 6.41 -9.55
CA ALA A 227 -14.22 7.20 -9.76
C ALA A 227 -14.45 7.44 -11.23
N GLU A 228 -15.72 7.36 -11.64
CA GLU A 228 -16.14 7.77 -12.99
C GLU A 228 -16.01 9.30 -13.12
N LYS A 229 -15.36 9.77 -14.19
CA LYS A 229 -15.16 11.20 -14.45
C LYS A 229 -15.96 11.61 -15.69
N ILE A 230 -17.01 12.41 -15.50
CA ILE A 230 -17.91 12.86 -16.56
C ILE A 230 -17.65 14.32 -16.88
N TYR A 231 -17.19 14.59 -18.09
CA TYR A 231 -17.00 15.95 -18.59
C TYR A 231 -18.31 16.52 -19.13
N VAL A 232 -18.73 17.68 -18.62
CA VAL A 232 -19.97 18.37 -19.05
C VAL A 232 -19.73 19.80 -19.56
N GLY A 233 -18.47 20.18 -19.78
CA GLY A 233 -18.13 21.50 -20.27
C GLY A 233 -18.60 21.74 -21.70
N LYS A 234 -19.20 22.92 -21.96
CA LYS A 234 -19.60 23.34 -23.32
C LYS A 234 -18.37 23.80 -24.12
N ALA A 235 -18.27 23.34 -25.38
CA ALA A 235 -17.37 23.95 -26.33
C ALA A 235 -17.89 25.34 -26.73
N LYS A 236 -17.02 26.33 -26.94
CA LYS A 236 -17.38 27.71 -27.31
C LYS A 236 -18.23 27.83 -28.57
N SER A 237 -18.37 26.78 -29.36
CA SER A 237 -19.06 26.76 -30.66
C SER A 237 -20.49 26.18 -30.64
N ASN A 238 -21.01 25.75 -29.50
CA ASN A 238 -22.37 25.21 -29.39
C ASN A 238 -23.24 26.14 -28.50
N HIS A 239 -23.68 27.25 -29.09
CA HIS A 239 -24.81 28.03 -28.63
C HIS A 239 -26.04 27.65 -29.43
#